data_0cebe27f6a8a9d86f1ae9a6004c49220
#
_entry.id   0cebe27f6a8a9d86f1ae9a6004c49220
#
_cell.length_a   1.000
_cell.length_b   1.000
_cell.length_c   1.000
_cell.angle_alpha   90.00
_cell.angle_beta   90.00
_cell.angle_gamma   90.00
#
_symmetry.space_group_name_H-M   'P 1'
#
loop_
_entity.id
_entity.type
_entity.pdbx_description
1 polymer ?
#
loop_
_entity_poly.entity_id
_entity_poly.type
_entity_poly.pdbx_seq_one_letter_code
_entity_poly.pdbx_strand_id
1 'polypeptide(L)'
;MRRMTRRMCAIELSNGTTIEVTPEHRFFSNDEWTPIEELNVNDTLQLKDNSIVVIENKIVFPTFVEVYNLEIEDNENYYVTEEGVLVHNGCKPRRPSESNKNIDHSKTVVNADGSVSYTDWDGNTVLYNSNGYPDFSPYKVEQADNVVGMTGNYSHDAALANARVKYSSTPEGYVWHHVEDGKTMQLIPQDIHQHFPHTGGASGLRNGTLP
;
A
#
# COMPACT_ATOMS: atom_id res chain seq x y z
N MET A 1 3.71 -11.03 -8.78
CA MET A 1 2.84 -12.05 -8.14
C MET A 1 1.88 -12.62 -9.18
N ARG A 2 1.57 -13.94 -9.17
CA ARG A 2 0.57 -14.58 -10.04
C ARG A 2 -0.69 -14.86 -9.26
N ARG A 3 -1.87 -14.63 -9.83
CA ARG A 3 -3.15 -15.06 -9.25
C ARG A 3 -4.16 -15.40 -10.33
N MET A 4 -5.13 -16.28 -10.02
CA MET A 4 -6.30 -16.50 -10.85
C MET A 4 -7.35 -15.45 -10.52
N THR A 5 -7.97 -14.87 -11.53
CA THR A 5 -9.14 -13.98 -11.36
C THR A 5 -10.37 -14.60 -12.01
N ARG A 6 -11.56 -14.23 -11.48
CA ARG A 6 -12.86 -14.62 -12.03
C ARG A 6 -13.61 -13.49 -12.70
N ARG A 7 -13.04 -12.27 -12.65
CA ARG A 7 -13.63 -11.07 -13.25
C ARG A 7 -12.52 -10.22 -13.85
N MET A 8 -12.78 -9.64 -15.01
CA MET A 8 -11.95 -8.63 -15.66
C MET A 8 -12.82 -7.42 -16.00
N CYS A 9 -12.17 -6.29 -16.13
CA CYS A 9 -12.74 -5.05 -16.61
C CYS A 9 -11.97 -4.62 -17.86
N ALA A 10 -12.66 -4.42 -18.97
CA ALA A 10 -12.13 -3.79 -20.17
C ALA A 10 -12.62 -2.35 -20.24
N ILE A 11 -11.71 -1.42 -20.52
CA ILE A 11 -12.03 -0.02 -20.78
C ILE A 11 -11.49 0.39 -22.14
N GLU A 12 -12.26 1.22 -22.85
CA GLU A 12 -11.84 1.92 -24.07
C GLU A 12 -11.66 3.40 -23.73
N LEU A 13 -10.55 3.97 -24.14
CA LEU A 13 -10.19 5.34 -23.87
C LEU A 13 -10.37 6.21 -25.13
N SER A 14 -10.61 7.51 -24.94
CA SER A 14 -10.85 8.48 -26.02
C SER A 14 -9.70 8.62 -27.04
N ASN A 15 -8.53 8.12 -26.74
CA ASN A 15 -7.40 8.03 -27.66
C ASN A 15 -7.35 6.70 -28.45
N GLY A 16 -8.37 5.83 -28.30
CA GLY A 16 -8.46 4.53 -28.94
C GLY A 16 -7.76 3.38 -28.22
N THR A 17 -7.14 3.65 -27.08
CA THR A 17 -6.47 2.62 -26.28
C THR A 17 -7.49 1.74 -25.55
N THR A 18 -7.26 0.42 -25.55
CA THR A 18 -8.04 -0.53 -24.75
C THR A 18 -7.15 -1.13 -23.66
N ILE A 19 -7.69 -1.20 -22.44
CA ILE A 19 -6.99 -1.77 -21.28
C ILE A 19 -7.88 -2.83 -20.65
N GLU A 20 -7.30 -4.01 -20.37
CA GLU A 20 -7.94 -5.08 -19.61
C GLU A 20 -7.23 -5.26 -18.29
N VAL A 21 -7.97 -5.13 -17.19
CA VAL A 21 -7.44 -5.21 -15.83
C VAL A 21 -8.41 -5.93 -14.90
N THR A 22 -7.95 -6.28 -13.69
CA THR A 22 -8.85 -6.74 -12.64
C THR A 22 -9.64 -5.56 -12.06
N PRO A 23 -10.88 -5.77 -11.57
CA PRO A 23 -11.77 -4.70 -11.10
C PRO A 23 -11.16 -3.80 -10.00
N GLU A 24 -10.28 -4.38 -9.18
CA GLU A 24 -9.64 -3.68 -8.06
C GLU A 24 -8.42 -2.85 -8.46
N HIS A 25 -8.01 -2.92 -9.73
CA HIS A 25 -6.84 -2.18 -10.22
C HIS A 25 -7.11 -0.68 -10.21
N ARG A 26 -6.17 0.10 -9.61
CA ARG A 26 -6.39 1.53 -9.40
C ARG A 26 -5.77 2.35 -10.51
N PHE A 27 -6.51 3.37 -10.92
CA PHE A 27 -6.09 4.39 -11.87
C PHE A 27 -6.08 5.75 -11.19
N PHE A 28 -5.20 6.64 -11.63
CA PHE A 28 -5.20 8.01 -11.14
C PHE A 28 -6.24 8.81 -11.90
N SER A 29 -7.28 9.24 -11.19
CA SER A 29 -8.47 9.92 -11.72
C SER A 29 -8.88 11.03 -10.76
N ASN A 30 -9.06 12.27 -11.25
CA ASN A 30 -9.49 13.42 -10.44
C ASN A 30 -8.64 13.63 -9.17
N ASP A 31 -7.30 13.51 -9.30
CA ASP A 31 -6.32 13.63 -8.22
C ASP A 31 -6.40 12.53 -7.12
N GLU A 32 -7.11 11.42 -7.39
CA GLU A 32 -7.27 10.31 -6.47
C GLU A 32 -6.99 8.95 -7.13
N TRP A 33 -6.53 7.98 -6.31
CA TRP A 33 -6.35 6.60 -6.72
C TRP A 33 -7.67 5.82 -6.60
N THR A 34 -8.36 5.61 -7.71
CA THR A 34 -9.69 5.00 -7.75
C THR A 34 -9.65 3.62 -8.43
N PRO A 35 -10.22 2.56 -7.80
CA PRO A 35 -10.38 1.26 -8.46
C PRO A 35 -11.19 1.39 -9.74
N ILE A 36 -10.80 0.65 -10.81
CA ILE A 36 -11.51 0.75 -12.08
C ILE A 36 -12.99 0.37 -11.97
N GLU A 37 -13.36 -0.49 -11.03
CA GLU A 37 -14.77 -0.86 -10.84
C GLU A 37 -15.63 0.32 -10.36
N GLU A 38 -15.06 1.29 -9.65
CA GLU A 38 -15.72 2.50 -9.15
C GLU A 38 -15.76 3.64 -10.17
N LEU A 39 -14.86 3.64 -11.18
CA LEU A 39 -14.86 4.64 -12.25
C LEU A 39 -15.98 4.36 -13.26
N ASN A 40 -16.45 5.40 -13.91
CA ASN A 40 -17.55 5.36 -14.88
C ASN A 40 -17.12 5.87 -16.26
N VAL A 41 -17.93 5.64 -17.25
CA VAL A 41 -17.82 6.31 -18.56
C VAL A 41 -17.90 7.82 -18.34
N ASN A 42 -17.04 8.57 -19.01
CA ASN A 42 -16.73 10.00 -18.90
C ASN A 42 -15.79 10.38 -17.72
N ASP A 43 -15.39 9.47 -16.85
CA ASP A 43 -14.30 9.75 -15.93
C ASP A 43 -12.96 9.85 -16.67
N THR A 44 -12.01 10.59 -16.11
CA THR A 44 -10.72 10.89 -16.73
C THR A 44 -9.60 10.10 -16.06
N LEU A 45 -8.61 9.69 -16.85
CA LEU A 45 -7.38 9.05 -16.35
C LEU A 45 -6.17 9.92 -16.70
N GLN A 46 -5.19 9.97 -15.82
CA GLN A 46 -3.96 10.73 -16.04
C GLN A 46 -2.95 9.94 -16.88
N LEU A 47 -2.30 10.64 -17.82
CA LEU A 47 -1.18 10.11 -18.59
C LEU A 47 0.17 10.59 -18.03
N LYS A 48 1.26 9.98 -18.48
CA LYS A 48 2.64 10.26 -18.00
C LYS A 48 3.11 11.70 -18.26
N ASP A 49 2.53 12.39 -19.22
CA ASP A 49 2.81 13.79 -19.55
C ASP A 49 1.89 14.77 -18.81
N ASN A 50 1.13 14.27 -17.82
CA ASN A 50 0.09 14.98 -17.07
C ASN A 50 -1.14 15.40 -17.90
N SER A 51 -1.25 14.99 -19.16
CA SER A 51 -2.51 15.10 -19.89
C SER A 51 -3.53 14.08 -19.37
N ILE A 52 -4.77 14.25 -19.79
CA ILE A 52 -5.88 13.37 -19.40
C ILE A 52 -6.47 12.68 -20.63
N VAL A 53 -7.02 11.48 -20.40
CA VAL A 53 -7.80 10.70 -21.37
C VAL A 53 -9.12 10.29 -20.73
N VAL A 54 -10.18 10.21 -21.50
CA VAL A 54 -11.54 9.92 -21.02
C VAL A 54 -11.87 8.45 -21.22
N ILE A 55 -12.58 7.83 -20.29
CA ILE A 55 -13.15 6.49 -20.43
C ILE A 55 -14.40 6.61 -21.32
N GLU A 56 -14.38 6.07 -22.54
CA GLU A 56 -15.51 6.08 -23.47
C GLU A 56 -16.40 4.86 -23.31
N ASN A 57 -15.82 3.72 -22.93
CA ASN A 57 -16.57 2.48 -22.71
C ASN A 57 -15.97 1.70 -21.55
N LYS A 58 -16.81 0.96 -20.82
CA LYS A 58 -16.40 0.10 -19.71
C LYS A 58 -17.28 -1.14 -19.64
N ILE A 59 -16.66 -2.31 -19.65
CA ILE A 59 -17.33 -3.60 -19.55
C ILE A 59 -16.67 -4.43 -18.47
N VAL A 60 -17.45 -4.94 -17.52
CA VAL A 60 -17.01 -5.94 -16.54
C VAL A 60 -17.57 -7.31 -16.98
N PHE A 61 -16.69 -8.29 -17.11
CA PHE A 61 -17.08 -9.60 -17.61
C PHE A 61 -16.50 -10.75 -16.77
N PRO A 62 -17.23 -11.88 -16.67
CA PRO A 62 -16.71 -13.06 -16.00
C PRO A 62 -15.64 -13.73 -16.86
N THR A 63 -14.61 -14.25 -16.20
CA THR A 63 -13.50 -14.95 -16.86
C THR A 63 -12.86 -15.94 -15.87
N PHE A 64 -11.91 -16.74 -16.36
CA PHE A 64 -11.03 -17.53 -15.48
C PHE A 64 -9.64 -17.54 -16.08
N VAL A 65 -8.86 -16.51 -15.79
CA VAL A 65 -7.53 -16.31 -16.34
C VAL A 65 -6.49 -16.05 -15.25
N GLU A 66 -5.24 -16.40 -15.54
CA GLU A 66 -4.12 -16.03 -14.71
C GLU A 66 -3.74 -14.56 -15.01
N VAL A 67 -3.63 -13.76 -13.97
CA VAL A 67 -3.18 -12.37 -14.06
C VAL A 67 -1.87 -12.19 -13.33
N TYR A 68 -1.09 -11.25 -13.84
CA TYR A 68 0.22 -10.91 -13.30
C TYR A 68 0.15 -9.53 -12.67
N ASN A 69 0.60 -9.44 -11.44
CA ASN A 69 0.77 -8.16 -10.77
C ASN A 69 2.26 -7.84 -10.74
N LEU A 70 2.66 -6.72 -11.31
CA LEU A 70 4.04 -6.24 -11.26
C LEU A 70 4.30 -5.73 -9.84
N GLU A 71 5.33 -6.24 -9.20
CA GLU A 71 5.83 -5.75 -7.93
C GLU A 71 7.05 -4.86 -8.27
N ILE A 72 6.87 -3.54 -8.12
CA ILE A 72 7.94 -2.56 -8.39
C ILE A 72 8.49 -2.13 -7.03
N GLU A 73 9.79 -2.32 -6.86
CA GLU A 73 10.50 -1.95 -5.64
C GLU A 73 10.46 -0.43 -5.47
N ASP A 74 10.10 0.05 -4.28
CA ASP A 74 10.05 1.46 -3.87
C ASP A 74 9.03 2.38 -4.59
N ASN A 75 8.32 1.91 -5.62
CA ASN A 75 7.31 2.72 -6.29
C ASN A 75 6.19 1.85 -6.84
N GLU A 76 5.02 1.90 -6.21
CA GLU A 76 3.85 1.10 -6.60
C GLU A 76 3.12 1.68 -7.83
N ASN A 77 3.55 2.84 -8.32
CA ASN A 77 2.99 3.50 -9.49
C ASN A 77 3.79 3.15 -10.74
N TYR A 78 3.11 2.86 -11.82
CA TYR A 78 3.73 2.63 -13.11
C TYR A 78 2.80 3.03 -14.26
N TYR A 79 3.36 3.10 -15.44
CA TYR A 79 2.60 3.45 -16.63
C TYR A 79 2.33 2.19 -17.46
N VAL A 80 1.10 2.05 -17.89
CA VAL A 80 0.67 1.02 -18.84
C VAL A 80 0.31 1.66 -20.17
N THR A 81 0.36 0.86 -21.24
CA THR A 81 0.18 1.28 -22.64
C THR A 81 1.33 2.15 -23.17
N GLU A 82 1.36 2.38 -24.48
CA GLU A 82 2.36 3.23 -25.12
C GLU A 82 2.19 4.71 -24.72
N GLU A 83 0.97 5.15 -24.52
CA GLU A 83 0.60 6.51 -24.11
C GLU A 83 0.93 6.77 -22.64
N GLY A 84 1.11 5.71 -21.86
CA GLY A 84 1.51 5.79 -20.46
C GLY A 84 0.36 6.19 -19.53
N VAL A 85 -0.70 5.41 -19.48
CA VAL A 85 -1.76 5.58 -18.48
C VAL A 85 -1.20 5.26 -17.10
N LEU A 86 -1.36 6.19 -16.16
CA LEU A 86 -0.87 6.06 -14.80
C LEU A 86 -1.75 5.11 -13.99
N VAL A 87 -1.16 4.03 -13.53
CA VAL A 87 -1.81 3.02 -12.69
C VAL A 87 -1.03 2.79 -11.41
N HIS A 88 -1.76 2.34 -10.41
CA HIS A 88 -1.20 1.98 -9.12
C HIS A 88 -1.45 0.50 -8.86
N ASN A 89 -0.39 -0.19 -8.49
CA ASN A 89 -0.49 -1.55 -8.02
C ASN A 89 -1.05 -1.57 -6.59
N GLY A 90 -2.27 -1.06 -6.44
CA GLY A 90 -2.99 -0.97 -5.18
C GLY A 90 -3.28 -2.35 -4.63
N CYS A 91 -2.25 -3.03 -4.17
CA CYS A 91 -2.46 -4.09 -3.22
C CYS A 91 -3.03 -3.46 -1.94
N LYS A 92 -4.04 -4.10 -1.35
CA LYS A 92 -4.32 -3.90 0.08
C LYS A 92 -2.97 -3.90 0.80
N PRO A 93 -2.78 -3.08 1.83
CA PRO A 93 -1.52 -3.06 2.57
C PRO A 93 -1.00 -4.47 2.80
N ARG A 94 0.29 -4.67 2.51
CA ARG A 94 0.92 -5.99 2.56
C ARG A 94 0.77 -6.56 3.96
N ARG A 95 0.25 -7.77 4.04
CA ARG A 95 0.19 -8.56 5.28
C ARG A 95 1.21 -9.70 5.18
N PRO A 96 1.64 -10.28 6.32
CA PRO A 96 2.44 -11.50 6.29
C PRO A 96 1.81 -12.56 5.41
N SER A 97 2.55 -13.05 4.41
CA SER A 97 2.09 -14.12 3.52
C SER A 97 2.24 -15.48 4.22
N GLU A 98 1.51 -16.48 3.76
CA GLU A 98 1.62 -17.87 4.25
C GLU A 98 3.04 -18.44 4.13
N SER A 99 3.88 -17.89 3.26
CA SER A 99 5.28 -18.26 3.10
C SER A 99 6.24 -17.51 4.01
N ASN A 100 5.76 -16.56 4.83
CA ASN A 100 6.60 -15.82 5.76
C ASN A 100 7.08 -16.73 6.90
N LYS A 101 8.37 -17.04 6.90
CA LYS A 101 9.01 -17.95 7.86
C LYS A 101 9.16 -17.39 9.28
N ASN A 102 8.99 -16.07 9.45
CA ASN A 102 9.07 -15.43 10.76
C ASN A 102 7.76 -15.58 11.56
N ILE A 103 6.65 -15.93 10.89
CA ILE A 103 5.32 -16.02 11.50
C ILE A 103 4.96 -17.47 11.82
N ASP A 104 4.48 -17.69 13.03
CA ASP A 104 3.80 -18.92 13.44
C ASP A 104 2.33 -18.88 12.95
N HIS A 105 2.12 -19.34 11.72
CA HIS A 105 0.81 -19.32 11.07
C HIS A 105 -0.27 -20.10 11.81
N SER A 106 0.12 -21.05 12.69
CA SER A 106 -0.84 -21.80 13.52
C SER A 106 -1.53 -20.94 14.57
N LYS A 107 -0.96 -19.78 14.89
CA LYS A 107 -1.48 -18.78 15.83
C LYS A 107 -2.15 -17.58 15.15
N THR A 108 -2.29 -17.60 13.82
CA THR A 108 -2.98 -16.51 13.11
C THR A 108 -4.47 -16.51 13.47
N VAL A 109 -4.99 -15.34 13.86
CA VAL A 109 -6.40 -15.16 14.22
C VAL A 109 -7.04 -14.14 13.29
N VAL A 110 -8.09 -14.55 12.58
CA VAL A 110 -8.93 -13.67 11.76
C VAL A 110 -10.15 -13.26 12.59
N ASN A 111 -10.30 -11.96 12.80
CA ASN A 111 -11.40 -11.40 13.58
C ASN A 111 -12.63 -11.11 12.72
N ALA A 112 -13.80 -10.99 13.35
CA ALA A 112 -15.08 -10.76 12.68
C ALA A 112 -15.14 -9.40 11.93
N ASP A 113 -14.36 -8.41 12.35
CA ASP A 113 -14.24 -7.09 11.72
C ASP A 113 -13.26 -7.06 10.52
N GLY A 114 -12.68 -8.22 10.15
CA GLY A 114 -11.71 -8.35 9.07
C GLY A 114 -10.28 -8.00 9.45
N SER A 115 -10.01 -7.64 10.70
CA SER A 115 -8.65 -7.52 11.22
C SER A 115 -8.02 -8.91 11.41
N VAL A 116 -6.68 -8.97 11.40
CA VAL A 116 -5.94 -10.23 11.53
C VAL A 116 -4.77 -10.05 12.49
N SER A 117 -4.68 -10.91 13.49
CA SER A 117 -3.52 -10.98 14.37
C SER A 117 -2.54 -12.04 13.88
N TYR A 118 -1.28 -11.63 13.71
CA TYR A 118 -0.18 -12.54 13.41
C TYR A 118 0.76 -12.63 14.60
N THR A 119 1.26 -13.83 14.87
CA THR A 119 2.21 -14.07 15.97
C THR A 119 3.50 -14.65 15.39
N ASP A 120 4.65 -14.11 15.80
CA ASP A 120 5.95 -14.68 15.42
C ASP A 120 6.33 -15.87 16.33
N TRP A 121 7.47 -16.50 16.02
CA TRP A 121 7.97 -17.65 16.80
C TRP A 121 8.42 -17.28 18.20
N ASP A 122 8.72 -16.00 18.45
CA ASP A 122 9.11 -15.47 19.77
C ASP A 122 7.89 -15.11 20.63
N GLY A 123 6.67 -15.22 20.08
CA GLY A 123 5.42 -14.95 20.77
C GLY A 123 4.96 -13.49 20.67
N ASN A 124 5.63 -12.65 19.89
CA ASN A 124 5.17 -11.29 19.62
C ASN A 124 3.95 -11.34 18.70
N THR A 125 2.93 -10.55 19.03
CA THR A 125 1.68 -10.52 18.23
C THR A 125 1.40 -9.10 17.74
N VAL A 126 1.20 -8.96 16.43
CA VAL A 126 0.83 -7.70 15.79
C VAL A 126 -0.54 -7.83 15.14
N LEU A 127 -1.45 -6.91 15.48
CA LEU A 127 -2.76 -6.79 14.88
C LEU A 127 -2.66 -5.98 13.59
N TYR A 128 -3.18 -6.52 12.50
CA TYR A 128 -3.40 -5.79 11.26
C TYR A 128 -4.88 -5.43 11.16
N ASN A 129 -5.20 -4.15 11.07
CA ASN A 129 -6.59 -3.71 10.93
C ASN A 129 -7.24 -4.23 9.63
N SER A 130 -8.53 -4.02 9.44
CA SER A 130 -9.27 -4.48 8.25
C SER A 130 -8.69 -3.94 6.94
N ASN A 131 -8.05 -2.77 6.96
CA ASN A 131 -7.35 -2.17 5.82
C ASN A 131 -5.93 -2.74 5.62
N GLY A 132 -5.42 -3.55 6.56
CA GLY A 132 -4.13 -4.23 6.47
C GLY A 132 -2.94 -3.45 7.04
N TYR A 133 -3.17 -2.37 7.77
CA TYR A 133 -2.10 -1.66 8.48
C TYR A 133 -1.82 -2.33 9.83
N PRO A 134 -0.54 -2.51 10.19
CA PRO A 134 -0.14 -3.10 11.46
C PRO A 134 -0.24 -2.12 12.62
N ASP A 135 -0.67 -2.58 13.77
CA ASP A 135 -0.57 -1.84 15.03
C ASP A 135 0.68 -2.25 15.80
N PHE A 136 1.72 -1.42 15.74
CA PHE A 136 2.94 -1.59 16.51
C PHE A 136 2.94 -0.84 17.85
N SER A 137 1.83 -0.23 18.24
CA SER A 137 1.72 0.52 19.50
C SER A 137 2.13 -0.27 20.75
N PRO A 138 1.89 -1.61 20.84
CA PRO A 138 2.36 -2.41 21.99
C PRO A 138 3.90 -2.50 22.11
N TYR A 139 4.64 -2.26 21.03
CA TYR A 139 6.09 -2.41 20.95
C TYR A 139 6.85 -1.09 20.89
N LYS A 140 6.14 0.03 20.79
CA LYS A 140 6.79 1.34 20.71
C LYS A 140 7.51 1.69 22.01
N VAL A 141 8.73 2.18 21.89
CA VAL A 141 9.51 2.72 23.01
C VAL A 141 9.46 4.24 23.04
N GLU A 142 9.15 4.89 21.90
CA GLU A 142 8.99 6.33 21.76
C GLU A 142 8.02 6.63 20.63
N GLN A 143 7.40 7.82 20.64
CA GLN A 143 6.48 8.26 19.62
C GLN A 143 6.69 9.74 19.28
N ALA A 144 6.84 10.01 18.00
CA ALA A 144 6.88 11.36 17.46
C ALA A 144 5.54 11.68 16.80
N ASP A 145 4.76 12.55 17.44
CA ASP A 145 3.46 13.01 16.94
C ASP A 145 3.58 14.28 16.09
N ASN A 146 2.71 14.42 15.11
CA ASN A 146 2.62 15.59 14.23
C ASN A 146 3.99 15.94 13.61
N VAL A 147 4.66 14.96 13.04
CA VAL A 147 5.92 15.14 12.32
C VAL A 147 5.62 15.82 10.98
N VAL A 148 5.89 17.11 10.92
CA VAL A 148 5.64 17.93 9.72
C VAL A 148 6.76 17.73 8.70
N GLY A 149 6.41 17.65 7.43
CA GLY A 149 7.36 17.54 6.31
C GLY A 149 7.81 16.12 6.00
N MET A 150 7.12 15.10 6.52
CA MET A 150 7.35 13.72 6.09
C MET A 150 7.02 13.53 4.61
N THR A 151 7.81 12.73 3.94
CA THR A 151 7.73 12.46 2.50
C THR A 151 7.62 10.98 2.16
N GLY A 152 7.69 10.10 3.15
CA GLY A 152 7.86 8.67 2.98
C GLY A 152 9.30 8.23 2.73
N ASN A 153 10.27 9.17 2.70
CA ASN A 153 11.70 8.84 2.69
C ASN A 153 12.17 8.46 4.10
N TYR A 154 12.55 7.22 4.29
CA TYR A 154 12.88 6.67 5.61
C TYR A 154 13.96 7.47 6.35
N SER A 155 15.06 7.83 5.70
CA SER A 155 16.17 8.53 6.35
C SER A 155 15.80 9.98 6.71
N HIS A 156 15.10 10.65 5.79
CA HIS A 156 14.63 12.02 6.00
C HIS A 156 13.61 12.06 7.15
N ASP A 157 12.60 11.21 7.10
CA ASP A 157 11.51 11.21 8.07
C ASP A 157 11.97 10.74 9.45
N ALA A 158 12.92 9.78 9.51
CA ALA A 158 13.57 9.39 10.76
C ALA A 158 14.35 10.55 11.40
N ALA A 159 15.01 11.40 10.60
CA ALA A 159 15.68 12.59 11.13
C ALA A 159 14.69 13.60 11.71
N LEU A 160 13.54 13.80 11.05
CA LEU A 160 12.44 14.64 11.57
C LEU A 160 11.88 14.09 12.89
N ALA A 161 11.63 12.78 12.96
CA ALA A 161 11.14 12.11 14.16
C ALA A 161 12.15 12.22 15.32
N ASN A 162 13.44 11.95 15.05
CA ASN A 162 14.51 12.13 16.04
C ASN A 162 14.55 13.56 16.59
N ALA A 163 14.49 14.55 15.70
CA ALA A 163 14.47 15.96 16.12
C ALA A 163 13.23 16.28 16.98
N ARG A 164 12.09 15.69 16.66
CA ARG A 164 10.83 15.89 17.40
C ARG A 164 10.90 15.41 18.84
N VAL A 165 11.60 14.27 19.08
CA VAL A 165 11.79 13.67 20.42
C VAL A 165 13.15 14.00 21.03
N LYS A 166 13.93 14.89 20.41
CA LYS A 166 15.25 15.34 20.87
C LYS A 166 16.32 14.22 20.91
N TYR A 167 16.25 13.27 20.00
CA TYR A 167 17.31 12.30 19.76
C TYR A 167 18.33 12.86 18.76
N SER A 168 19.60 12.59 18.98
CA SER A 168 20.66 12.94 18.02
C SER A 168 20.66 12.03 16.78
N SER A 169 20.21 10.79 16.96
CA SER A 169 20.05 9.78 15.92
C SER A 169 19.10 8.69 16.39
N THR A 170 18.60 7.89 15.45
CA THR A 170 17.83 6.70 15.80
C THR A 170 18.69 5.74 16.63
N PRO A 171 18.23 5.28 17.82
CA PRO A 171 18.97 4.35 18.65
C PRO A 171 19.28 3.03 17.92
N GLU A 172 20.42 2.42 18.21
CA GLU A 172 20.81 1.13 17.67
C GLU A 172 19.79 0.04 18.03
N GLY A 173 19.44 -0.83 17.08
CA GLY A 173 18.45 -1.89 17.24
C GLY A 173 16.99 -1.42 17.11
N TYR A 174 16.76 -0.16 16.77
CA TYR A 174 15.42 0.41 16.60
C TYR A 174 15.23 1.00 15.21
N VAL A 175 13.96 1.14 14.81
CA VAL A 175 13.56 1.76 13.56
C VAL A 175 12.32 2.62 13.77
N TRP A 176 12.24 3.73 13.05
CA TRP A 176 11.04 4.56 13.00
C TRP A 176 10.03 3.97 12.02
N HIS A 177 8.89 3.54 12.53
CA HIS A 177 7.74 3.08 11.76
C HIS A 177 6.81 4.26 11.46
N HIS A 178 6.41 4.41 10.20
CA HIS A 178 5.40 5.38 9.77
C HIS A 178 3.99 4.82 10.03
N VAL A 179 3.24 5.48 10.89
CA VAL A 179 1.82 5.15 11.09
C VAL A 179 1.01 5.59 9.87
N GLU A 180 -0.08 4.91 9.59
CA GLU A 180 -0.96 5.17 8.44
C GLU A 180 -1.66 6.54 8.48
N ASP A 181 -1.64 7.25 9.61
CA ASP A 181 -2.19 8.59 9.75
C ASP A 181 -1.37 9.70 9.04
N GLY A 182 -0.21 9.34 8.47
CA GLY A 182 0.67 10.23 7.71
C GLY A 182 1.39 11.32 8.51
N LYS A 183 1.31 11.30 9.84
CA LYS A 183 1.87 12.33 10.72
C LYS A 183 2.52 11.80 11.99
N THR A 184 2.35 10.52 12.29
CA THR A 184 2.90 9.88 13.48
C THR A 184 3.99 8.88 13.09
N MET A 185 5.09 8.88 13.86
CA MET A 185 6.13 7.86 13.76
C MET A 185 6.32 7.18 15.13
N GLN A 186 6.47 5.87 15.12
CA GLN A 186 6.72 5.06 16.30
C GLN A 186 8.10 4.42 16.25
N LEU A 187 8.90 4.62 17.29
CA LEU A 187 10.19 3.96 17.42
C LEU A 187 9.97 2.56 18.02
N ILE A 188 10.27 1.54 17.24
CA ILE A 188 10.03 0.14 17.60
C ILE A 188 11.28 -0.71 17.40
N PRO A 189 11.44 -1.85 18.10
CA PRO A 189 12.54 -2.78 17.85
C PRO A 189 12.59 -3.22 16.39
N GLN A 190 13.78 -3.21 15.80
CA GLN A 190 13.99 -3.50 14.39
C GLN A 190 13.64 -4.94 14.02
N ASP A 191 13.89 -5.90 14.89
CA ASP A 191 13.55 -7.31 14.72
C ASP A 191 12.03 -7.50 14.61
N ILE A 192 11.26 -6.89 15.52
CA ILE A 192 9.79 -6.92 15.45
C ILE A 192 9.30 -6.30 14.14
N HIS A 193 9.81 -5.12 13.75
CA HIS A 193 9.41 -4.49 12.50
C HIS A 193 9.68 -5.36 11.27
N GLN A 194 10.79 -6.11 11.26
CA GLN A 194 11.18 -6.99 10.16
C GLN A 194 10.38 -8.30 10.12
N HIS A 195 9.96 -8.83 11.28
CA HIS A 195 9.17 -10.06 11.32
C HIS A 195 7.76 -9.89 10.72
N PHE A 196 7.21 -8.67 10.79
CA PHE A 196 5.85 -8.34 10.40
C PHE A 196 5.83 -7.43 9.15
N PRO A 197 6.02 -7.99 7.94
CA PRO A 197 6.06 -7.23 6.70
C PRO A 197 4.71 -6.57 6.41
N HIS A 198 4.76 -5.32 5.98
CA HIS A 198 3.59 -4.50 5.71
C HIS A 198 3.89 -3.45 4.64
N THR A 199 2.85 -2.93 4.03
CA THR A 199 2.91 -1.66 3.29
C THR A 199 2.38 -0.60 4.25
N GLY A 200 3.27 0.24 4.74
CA GLY A 200 2.94 1.19 5.82
C GLY A 200 2.71 2.62 5.35
N GLY A 201 2.60 3.52 6.32
CA GLY A 201 2.39 4.95 6.11
C GLY A 201 3.42 5.61 5.18
N ALA A 202 4.67 5.11 5.15
CA ALA A 202 5.70 5.62 4.23
C ALA A 202 5.30 5.47 2.75
N SER A 203 4.74 4.32 2.37
CA SER A 203 4.24 4.10 1.01
C SER A 203 3.04 5.01 0.72
N GLY A 204 2.13 5.13 1.69
CA GLY A 204 0.99 6.02 1.58
C GLY A 204 1.37 7.49 1.39
N LEU A 205 2.41 7.96 2.10
CA LEU A 205 2.95 9.32 1.94
C LEU A 205 3.53 9.55 0.53
N ARG A 206 4.32 8.59 0.02
CA ARG A 206 4.92 8.69 -1.33
C ARG A 206 3.87 8.70 -2.44
N ASN A 207 2.80 7.96 -2.24
CA ASN A 207 1.80 7.68 -3.29
C ASN A 207 0.50 8.48 -3.11
N GLY A 208 0.39 9.32 -2.06
CA GLY A 208 -0.82 10.07 -1.77
C GLY A 208 -2.04 9.19 -1.45
N THR A 209 -1.81 7.98 -0.87
CA THR A 209 -2.85 6.97 -0.62
C THR A 209 -3.12 6.73 0.86
N LEU A 210 -2.79 7.68 1.71
CA LEU A 210 -3.14 7.60 3.13
C LEU A 210 -4.65 7.72 3.33
N PRO A 211 -5.22 7.03 4.35
CA PRO A 211 -6.64 7.11 4.65
C PRO A 211 -7.09 8.52 5.02
#